data_506fe2c5533b169e4d3e38036acb4188
#
_entry.id   506fe2c5533b169e4d3e38036acb4188
#
_cell.length_a   1.000
_cell.length_b   1.000
_cell.length_c   1.000
_cell.angle_alpha   90.00
_cell.angle_beta   90.00
_cell.angle_gamma   90.00
#
_symmetry.space_group_name_H-M   'P 1'
#
loop_
_entity.id
_entity.type
_entity.pdbx_description
1 polymer ?
#
loop_
_entity_poly.entity_id
_entity_poly.type
_entity_poly.pdbx_seq_one_letter_code
_entity_poly.pdbx_strand_id
1 'polypeptide(L)'
;MSDPVLGLTMLALIVVVIMLGFPTAFTLMGLGMMFGFVSFYDPSQAWTQNKIFTLMVQRTYGGMTNDVLLSIPLFVLMGYVMERGALVDKMFHSIQLAFRRVPASLAVATLVVCTFWGIASGLVGAVVVLMGVIAMKPMLNAGYDTRLAAGAITAGGTLGILIPPSVMIIVYAAVAGQSVVKLYAAAMLPGFFLALLYLVYIISWALINPKVAPKLPPEKQKVDVPAPLQFMSANYSPNMLIASFKALVMPNAILNAPGDARLGYGKIFKNVLAALTPLLMVAVTLGGIWWYVIIHQQNERDAANAPVATAAATVSKVTNSEGKPIEDEPLVAIDATGGSDSKAKGSKQAEQDAPLVAIDASGGKEVPQAEPEGAKGPPENFELYFALGSVLTLLLLIYYYIKLDEDQFEILKLLIESVMPLGILTIFVLAVILLGITTATESAAVGALGAFILAFSAGTLNFERIKQAVFLTAKKIGRAHV
;
A
#
# COMPACT_ATOMS: atom_id res chain seq x y z
N MET A 1 21.71 -16.17 33.70
CA MET A 1 21.66 -16.54 32.27
C MET A 1 22.23 -15.38 31.48
N SER A 2 22.98 -15.63 30.42
CA SER A 2 23.41 -14.53 29.55
C SER A 2 22.20 -13.96 28.76
N ASP A 3 22.19 -12.67 28.49
CA ASP A 3 21.07 -11.98 27.82
C ASP A 3 20.62 -12.65 26.49
N PRO A 4 21.53 -13.16 25.65
CA PRO A 4 21.11 -13.89 24.44
C PRO A 4 20.35 -15.19 24.71
N VAL A 5 20.74 -15.94 25.76
CA VAL A 5 20.07 -17.19 26.15
C VAL A 5 18.67 -16.89 26.69
N LEU A 6 18.52 -15.81 27.47
CA LEU A 6 17.23 -15.37 27.99
C LEU A 6 16.29 -15.02 26.85
N GLY A 7 16.77 -14.27 25.84
CA GLY A 7 15.99 -13.91 24.66
C GLY A 7 15.56 -15.11 23.82
N LEU A 8 16.46 -16.05 23.56
CA LEU A 8 16.15 -17.28 22.83
C LEU A 8 15.14 -18.17 23.59
N THR A 9 15.28 -18.27 24.91
CA THR A 9 14.35 -19.03 25.75
C THR A 9 12.95 -18.40 25.71
N MET A 10 12.86 -17.07 25.81
CA MET A 10 11.59 -16.35 25.66
C MET A 10 10.95 -16.62 24.30
N LEU A 11 11.72 -16.53 23.22
CA LEU A 11 11.21 -16.78 21.86
C LEU A 11 10.69 -18.22 21.71
N ALA A 12 11.44 -19.22 22.20
CA ALA A 12 11.03 -20.61 22.18
C ALA A 12 9.74 -20.83 22.99
N LEU A 13 9.65 -20.21 24.17
CA LEU A 13 8.47 -20.34 25.03
C LEU A 13 7.24 -19.66 24.42
N ILE A 14 7.40 -18.51 23.75
CA ILE A 14 6.32 -17.85 22.99
C ILE A 14 5.73 -18.83 21.96
N VAL A 15 6.57 -19.48 21.15
CA VAL A 15 6.13 -20.44 20.15
C VAL A 15 5.38 -21.61 20.80
N VAL A 16 5.93 -22.19 21.85
CA VAL A 16 5.29 -23.32 22.56
C VAL A 16 3.93 -22.94 23.13
N VAL A 17 3.83 -21.79 23.81
CA VAL A 17 2.58 -21.35 24.45
C VAL A 17 1.51 -21.02 23.42
N ILE A 18 1.89 -20.41 22.29
CA ILE A 18 0.95 -20.16 21.17
C ILE A 18 0.48 -21.50 20.55
N MET A 19 1.39 -22.48 20.41
CA MET A 19 1.02 -23.82 19.91
C MET A 19 0.08 -24.58 20.86
N LEU A 20 0.12 -24.28 22.16
CA LEU A 20 -0.84 -24.81 23.15
C LEU A 20 -2.22 -24.13 23.05
N GLY A 21 -2.41 -23.14 22.18
CA GLY A 21 -3.70 -22.48 21.93
C GLY A 21 -3.99 -21.27 22.81
N PHE A 22 -2.99 -20.75 23.53
CA PHE A 22 -3.17 -19.50 24.28
C PHE A 22 -3.28 -18.29 23.34
N PRO A 23 -4.12 -17.29 23.66
CA PRO A 23 -4.23 -16.07 22.88
C PRO A 23 -2.89 -15.35 22.77
N THR A 24 -2.47 -15.01 21.55
CA THR A 24 -1.14 -14.43 21.26
C THR A 24 -0.86 -13.15 22.01
N ALA A 25 -1.85 -12.26 22.17
CA ALA A 25 -1.70 -11.00 22.87
C ALA A 25 -1.33 -11.20 24.36
N PHE A 26 -2.06 -12.06 25.06
CA PHE A 26 -1.78 -12.37 26.47
C PHE A 26 -0.45 -13.12 26.65
N THR A 27 -0.14 -14.02 25.72
CA THR A 27 1.14 -14.73 25.70
C THR A 27 2.33 -13.77 25.59
N LEU A 28 2.27 -12.85 24.62
CA LEU A 28 3.34 -11.87 24.41
C LEU A 28 3.49 -10.92 25.60
N MET A 29 2.37 -10.39 26.12
CA MET A 29 2.40 -9.52 27.29
C MET A 29 2.93 -10.27 28.53
N GLY A 30 2.37 -11.43 28.83
CA GLY A 30 2.74 -12.21 30.02
C GLY A 30 4.19 -12.65 30.01
N LEU A 31 4.66 -13.23 28.90
CA LEU A 31 6.06 -13.66 28.78
C LEU A 31 7.00 -12.45 28.73
N GLY A 32 6.62 -11.36 28.03
CA GLY A 32 7.40 -10.12 28.04
C GLY A 32 7.59 -9.55 29.46
N MET A 33 6.52 -9.54 30.26
CA MET A 33 6.60 -9.11 31.66
C MET A 33 7.48 -10.04 32.49
N MET A 34 7.28 -11.36 32.39
CA MET A 34 8.00 -12.36 33.17
C MET A 34 9.50 -12.33 32.86
N PHE A 35 9.86 -12.36 31.58
CA PHE A 35 11.27 -12.32 31.17
C PHE A 35 11.90 -10.95 31.40
N GLY A 36 11.15 -9.86 31.23
CA GLY A 36 11.61 -8.52 31.60
C GLY A 36 11.86 -8.37 33.08
N PHE A 37 10.99 -8.95 33.95
CA PHE A 37 11.21 -8.96 35.39
C PHE A 37 12.49 -9.70 35.76
N VAL A 38 12.76 -10.85 35.16
CA VAL A 38 13.98 -11.63 35.37
C VAL A 38 15.22 -10.90 34.87
N SER A 39 15.13 -10.25 33.72
CA SER A 39 16.26 -9.52 33.11
C SER A 39 16.67 -8.28 33.92
N PHE A 40 15.68 -7.56 34.49
CA PHE A 40 15.92 -6.37 35.32
C PHE A 40 15.91 -6.68 36.81
N TYR A 41 16.06 -7.96 37.21
CA TYR A 41 16.08 -8.33 38.60
C TYR A 41 17.39 -7.89 39.30
N ASP A 42 17.25 -7.07 40.33
CA ASP A 42 18.35 -6.62 41.19
C ASP A 42 18.05 -7.04 42.64
N PRO A 43 18.88 -7.92 43.25
CA PRO A 43 18.68 -8.37 44.61
C PRO A 43 18.72 -7.25 45.67
N SER A 44 19.34 -6.12 45.35
CA SER A 44 19.47 -4.96 46.24
C SER A 44 18.21 -4.09 46.32
N GLN A 45 17.26 -4.28 45.41
CA GLN A 45 16.05 -3.47 45.27
C GLN A 45 14.80 -4.28 45.64
N ALA A 46 13.79 -3.61 46.20
CA ALA A 46 12.48 -4.22 46.38
C ALA A 46 11.89 -4.66 45.03
N TRP A 47 11.24 -5.81 44.97
CA TRP A 47 10.64 -6.35 43.72
C TRP A 47 9.67 -5.37 43.05
N THR A 48 9.02 -4.47 43.83
CA THR A 48 8.13 -3.42 43.34
C THR A 48 8.84 -2.29 42.59
N GLN A 49 10.15 -2.15 42.78
CA GLN A 49 11.00 -1.14 42.14
C GLN A 49 11.66 -1.64 40.85
N ASN A 50 11.31 -2.85 40.39
CA ASN A 50 11.85 -3.38 39.17
C ASN A 50 11.50 -2.48 37.98
N LYS A 51 12.50 -2.18 37.15
CA LYS A 51 12.41 -1.28 35.99
C LYS A 51 11.32 -1.69 34.99
N ILE A 52 10.93 -2.97 34.96
CA ILE A 52 9.90 -3.48 34.06
C ILE A 52 8.56 -2.74 34.25
N PHE A 53 8.18 -2.45 35.49
CA PHE A 53 6.91 -1.78 35.78
C PHE A 53 6.87 -0.36 35.23
N THR A 54 7.95 0.40 35.36
CA THR A 54 8.06 1.75 34.79
C THR A 54 8.07 1.69 33.27
N LEU A 55 8.83 0.76 32.66
CA LEU A 55 8.86 0.57 31.21
C LEU A 55 7.50 0.19 30.66
N MET A 56 6.75 -0.66 31.35
CA MET A 56 5.40 -1.03 30.93
C MET A 56 4.44 0.16 30.88
N VAL A 57 4.45 0.98 31.93
CA VAL A 57 3.62 2.19 31.97
C VAL A 57 3.97 3.12 30.82
N GLN A 58 5.27 3.39 30.61
CA GLN A 58 5.73 4.24 29.51
C GLN A 58 5.36 3.69 28.14
N ARG A 59 5.55 2.38 27.90
CA ARG A 59 5.23 1.74 26.62
C ARG A 59 3.73 1.70 26.36
N THR A 60 2.93 1.44 27.40
CA THR A 60 1.46 1.47 27.29
C THR A 60 0.98 2.88 26.96
N TYR A 61 1.44 3.87 27.70
CA TYR A 61 1.09 5.27 27.46
C TYR A 61 1.53 5.71 26.05
N GLY A 62 2.77 5.44 25.64
CA GLY A 62 3.27 5.74 24.31
C GLY A 62 2.47 5.05 23.19
N GLY A 63 1.99 3.82 23.43
CA GLY A 63 1.09 3.16 22.49
C GLY A 63 -0.29 3.79 22.42
N MET A 64 -0.84 4.23 23.54
CA MET A 64 -2.17 4.88 23.59
C MET A 64 -2.20 6.27 22.96
N THR A 65 -1.07 6.98 22.97
CA THR A 65 -0.93 8.33 22.42
C THR A 65 -0.32 8.38 21.02
N ASN A 66 -0.07 7.20 20.40
CA ASN A 66 0.56 7.13 19.09
C ASN A 66 -0.45 7.31 17.96
N ASP A 67 -0.43 8.47 17.31
CA ASP A 67 -1.34 8.82 16.23
C ASP A 67 -1.20 7.91 15.00
N VAL A 68 -0.03 7.32 14.78
CA VAL A 68 0.20 6.39 13.66
C VAL A 68 -0.70 5.16 13.77
N LEU A 69 -1.00 4.70 15.00
CA LEU A 69 -1.88 3.54 15.22
C LEU A 69 -3.34 3.81 14.85
N LEU A 70 -3.79 5.07 14.78
CA LEU A 70 -5.13 5.45 14.32
C LEU A 70 -5.33 5.13 12.82
N SER A 71 -4.26 5.01 12.05
CA SER A 71 -4.35 4.60 10.64
C SER A 71 -4.83 3.16 10.46
N ILE A 72 -4.59 2.28 11.44
CA ILE A 72 -4.96 0.85 11.37
C ILE A 72 -6.48 0.65 11.20
N PRO A 73 -7.35 1.20 12.07
CA PRO A 73 -8.81 1.12 11.88
C PRO A 73 -9.26 1.61 10.51
N LEU A 74 -8.67 2.69 10.03
CA LEU A 74 -9.06 3.31 8.76
C LEU A 74 -8.65 2.45 7.55
N PHE A 75 -7.44 1.89 7.51
CA PHE A 75 -7.04 0.95 6.47
C PHE A 75 -7.86 -0.34 6.51
N VAL A 76 -8.13 -0.88 7.70
CA VAL A 76 -8.99 -2.06 7.87
C VAL A 76 -10.41 -1.77 7.36
N LEU A 77 -10.96 -0.59 7.66
CA LEU A 77 -12.26 -0.15 7.16
C LEU A 77 -12.26 -0.03 5.63
N MET A 78 -11.22 0.59 5.06
CA MET A 78 -11.03 0.67 3.60
C MET A 78 -11.08 -0.72 2.98
N GLY A 79 -10.35 -1.69 3.53
CA GLY A 79 -10.32 -3.07 3.05
C GLY A 79 -11.70 -3.73 3.09
N TYR A 80 -12.43 -3.62 4.19
CA TYR A 80 -13.78 -4.23 4.31
C TYR A 80 -14.83 -3.56 3.44
N VAL A 81 -14.79 -2.25 3.27
CA VAL A 81 -15.70 -1.53 2.34
C VAL A 81 -15.49 -2.04 0.92
N MET A 82 -14.23 -2.20 0.51
CA MET A 82 -13.89 -2.73 -0.81
C MET A 82 -14.29 -4.19 -0.97
N GLU A 83 -14.08 -5.03 0.06
CA GLU A 83 -14.47 -6.44 0.07
C GLU A 83 -15.98 -6.62 -0.12
N ARG A 84 -16.78 -5.84 0.60
CA ARG A 84 -18.24 -5.89 0.50
C ARG A 84 -18.79 -5.28 -0.79
N GLY A 85 -17.98 -4.52 -1.51
CA GLY A 85 -18.29 -3.96 -2.81
C GLY A 85 -18.46 -4.98 -3.95
N ALA A 86 -18.19 -6.27 -3.73
CA ALA A 86 -18.23 -7.35 -4.74
C ALA A 86 -17.38 -7.06 -6.00
N LEU A 87 -16.34 -6.24 -5.85
CA LEU A 87 -15.43 -5.88 -6.95
C LEU A 87 -14.44 -7.02 -7.26
N VAL A 88 -14.17 -7.88 -6.26
CA VAL A 88 -13.14 -8.93 -6.33
C VAL A 88 -13.52 -10.03 -7.31
N ASP A 89 -14.80 -10.45 -7.34
CA ASP A 89 -15.27 -11.47 -8.28
C ASP A 89 -15.10 -11.02 -9.74
N LYS A 90 -15.49 -9.76 -10.04
CA LYS A 90 -15.31 -9.16 -11.36
C LYS A 90 -13.83 -9.05 -11.73
N MET A 91 -13.00 -8.63 -10.76
CA MET A 91 -11.56 -8.52 -10.92
C MET A 91 -10.91 -9.88 -11.22
N PHE A 92 -11.28 -10.93 -10.47
CA PHE A 92 -10.79 -12.29 -10.70
C PHE A 92 -11.14 -12.78 -12.12
N HIS A 93 -12.38 -12.62 -12.54
CA HIS A 93 -12.83 -13.01 -13.88
C HIS A 93 -12.07 -12.25 -14.98
N SER A 94 -11.92 -10.94 -14.85
CA SER A 94 -11.23 -10.10 -15.84
C SER A 94 -9.74 -10.46 -15.96
N ILE A 95 -9.07 -10.67 -14.83
CA ILE A 95 -7.66 -11.05 -14.78
C ILE A 95 -7.47 -12.47 -15.30
N GLN A 96 -8.38 -13.41 -14.98
CA GLN A 96 -8.36 -14.76 -15.55
C GLN A 96 -8.43 -14.74 -17.07
N LEU A 97 -9.31 -13.94 -17.64
CA LEU A 97 -9.42 -13.79 -19.10
C LEU A 97 -8.16 -13.15 -19.71
N ALA A 98 -7.55 -12.19 -19.03
CA ALA A 98 -6.31 -11.57 -19.48
C ALA A 98 -5.16 -12.58 -19.55
N PHE A 99 -5.06 -13.47 -18.58
CA PHE A 99 -4.01 -14.50 -18.52
C PHE A 99 -4.43 -15.85 -19.15
N ARG A 100 -5.55 -15.93 -19.88
CA ARG A 100 -6.10 -17.17 -20.43
C ARG A 100 -5.12 -18.03 -21.26
N ARG A 101 -4.13 -17.39 -21.89
CA ARG A 101 -3.09 -18.04 -22.71
C ARG A 101 -1.86 -18.47 -21.92
N VAL A 102 -1.72 -18.02 -20.69
CA VAL A 102 -0.56 -18.31 -19.82
C VAL A 102 -0.73 -19.68 -19.17
N PRO A 103 0.35 -20.50 -19.05
CA PRO A 103 0.30 -21.72 -18.26
C PRO A 103 -0.13 -21.44 -16.83
N ALA A 104 -0.92 -22.34 -16.24
CA ALA A 104 -1.50 -22.16 -14.91
C ALA A 104 -2.32 -20.87 -14.74
N SER A 105 -3.03 -20.44 -15.78
CA SER A 105 -3.75 -19.15 -15.85
C SER A 105 -4.61 -18.83 -14.62
N LEU A 106 -5.30 -19.82 -14.03
CA LEU A 106 -6.11 -19.63 -12.82
C LEU A 106 -5.24 -19.32 -11.58
N ALA A 107 -4.11 -20.03 -11.40
CA ALA A 107 -3.21 -19.77 -10.28
C ALA A 107 -2.48 -18.42 -10.44
N VAL A 108 -2.08 -18.07 -11.68
CA VAL A 108 -1.52 -16.75 -12.02
C VAL A 108 -2.54 -15.65 -11.75
N ALA A 109 -3.78 -15.80 -12.21
CA ALA A 109 -4.85 -14.84 -11.93
C ALA A 109 -5.10 -14.71 -10.42
N THR A 110 -5.13 -15.83 -9.68
CA THR A 110 -5.28 -15.81 -8.22
C THR A 110 -4.16 -15.03 -7.56
N LEU A 111 -2.90 -15.26 -7.94
CA LEU A 111 -1.76 -14.54 -7.37
C LEU A 111 -1.84 -13.03 -7.64
N VAL A 112 -2.15 -12.65 -8.89
CA VAL A 112 -2.28 -11.25 -9.28
C VAL A 112 -3.42 -10.57 -8.53
N VAL A 113 -4.60 -11.20 -8.45
CA VAL A 113 -5.74 -10.69 -7.68
C VAL A 113 -5.40 -10.56 -6.20
N CYS A 114 -4.77 -11.59 -5.61
CA CYS A 114 -4.32 -11.54 -4.21
C CYS A 114 -3.35 -10.39 -3.96
N THR A 115 -2.44 -10.12 -4.91
CA THR A 115 -1.48 -9.01 -4.79
C THR A 115 -2.22 -7.68 -4.76
N PHE A 116 -3.04 -7.37 -5.77
CA PHE A 116 -3.79 -6.11 -5.82
C PHE A 116 -4.76 -5.95 -4.65
N TRP A 117 -5.48 -7.01 -4.32
CA TRP A 117 -6.43 -7.02 -3.21
C TRP A 117 -5.73 -6.95 -1.86
N GLY A 118 -4.61 -7.68 -1.71
CA GLY A 118 -3.78 -7.65 -0.51
C GLY A 118 -3.26 -6.26 -0.20
N ILE A 119 -2.78 -5.53 -1.22
CA ILE A 119 -2.34 -4.14 -1.11
C ILE A 119 -3.49 -3.26 -0.60
N ALA A 120 -4.68 -3.38 -1.19
CA ALA A 120 -5.82 -2.54 -0.83
C ALA A 120 -6.39 -2.85 0.56
N SER A 121 -6.38 -4.13 0.98
CA SER A 121 -6.97 -4.54 2.27
C SER A 121 -5.98 -4.51 3.43
N GLY A 122 -4.67 -4.70 3.15
CA GLY A 122 -3.63 -4.84 4.18
C GLY A 122 -3.82 -6.04 5.13
N LEU A 123 -4.74 -6.97 4.83
CA LEU A 123 -5.21 -8.04 5.70
C LEU A 123 -5.05 -9.42 5.05
N VAL A 124 -4.06 -10.21 5.49
CA VAL A 124 -3.83 -11.56 4.95
C VAL A 124 -5.02 -12.49 5.09
N GLY A 125 -5.55 -12.60 6.30
CA GLY A 125 -6.61 -13.57 6.58
C GLY A 125 -7.88 -13.33 5.76
N ALA A 126 -8.26 -12.08 5.53
CA ALA A 126 -9.41 -11.73 4.70
C ALA A 126 -9.16 -12.13 3.24
N VAL A 127 -7.98 -11.81 2.71
CA VAL A 127 -7.58 -12.13 1.32
C VAL A 127 -7.56 -13.64 1.09
N VAL A 128 -6.93 -14.40 1.97
CA VAL A 128 -6.82 -15.87 1.85
C VAL A 128 -8.19 -16.53 1.90
N VAL A 129 -9.05 -16.13 2.85
CA VAL A 129 -10.41 -16.69 2.98
C VAL A 129 -11.26 -16.37 1.76
N LEU A 130 -11.27 -15.09 1.33
CA LEU A 130 -12.06 -14.65 0.19
C LEU A 130 -11.61 -15.37 -1.10
N MET A 131 -10.31 -15.39 -1.37
CA MET A 131 -9.76 -16.07 -2.54
C MET A 131 -9.89 -17.58 -2.45
N GLY A 132 -9.89 -18.16 -1.24
CA GLY A 132 -10.25 -19.56 -1.01
C GLY A 132 -11.65 -19.89 -1.50
N VAL A 133 -12.61 -19.01 -1.28
CA VAL A 133 -13.99 -19.17 -1.77
C VAL A 133 -14.09 -18.98 -3.30
N ILE A 134 -13.45 -17.91 -3.82
CA ILE A 134 -13.59 -17.52 -5.22
C ILE A 134 -12.73 -18.40 -6.15
N ALA A 135 -11.46 -18.66 -5.83
CA ALA A 135 -10.49 -19.25 -6.73
C ALA A 135 -10.28 -20.76 -6.55
N MET A 136 -10.42 -21.30 -5.33
CA MET A 136 -10.14 -22.71 -5.06
C MET A 136 -11.04 -23.64 -5.90
N LYS A 137 -12.35 -23.42 -5.87
CA LYS A 137 -13.32 -24.26 -6.58
C LYS A 137 -13.12 -24.24 -8.10
N PRO A 138 -12.95 -23.09 -8.78
CA PRO A 138 -12.58 -23.05 -10.19
C PRO A 138 -11.27 -23.77 -10.53
N MET A 139 -10.21 -23.67 -9.68
CA MET A 139 -8.95 -24.37 -9.91
C MET A 139 -9.12 -25.89 -9.79
N LEU A 140 -9.79 -26.38 -8.76
CA LEU A 140 -10.05 -27.82 -8.59
C LEU A 140 -10.91 -28.39 -9.74
N ASN A 141 -11.95 -27.65 -10.16
CA ASN A 141 -12.80 -28.04 -11.29
C ASN A 141 -12.05 -28.04 -12.64
N ALA A 142 -10.96 -27.29 -12.74
CA ALA A 142 -10.06 -27.29 -13.89
C ALA A 142 -8.99 -28.39 -13.81
N GLY A 143 -8.99 -29.19 -12.75
CA GLY A 143 -8.06 -30.33 -12.56
C GLY A 143 -6.70 -29.91 -11.98
N TYR A 144 -6.61 -28.73 -11.34
CA TYR A 144 -5.37 -28.29 -10.67
C TYR A 144 -5.10 -29.15 -9.42
N ASP A 145 -3.82 -29.40 -9.18
CA ASP A 145 -3.38 -30.00 -7.92
C ASP A 145 -3.78 -29.12 -6.73
N THR A 146 -4.35 -29.77 -5.70
CA THR A 146 -4.83 -29.08 -4.50
C THR A 146 -3.71 -28.32 -3.78
N ARG A 147 -2.47 -28.86 -3.81
CA ARG A 147 -1.30 -28.22 -3.16
C ARG A 147 -0.91 -26.93 -3.88
N LEU A 148 -0.91 -26.97 -5.23
CA LEU A 148 -0.64 -25.76 -6.01
C LEU A 148 -1.75 -24.71 -5.80
N ALA A 149 -3.00 -25.11 -5.83
CA ALA A 149 -4.14 -24.22 -5.64
C ALA A 149 -4.13 -23.56 -4.26
N ALA A 150 -3.99 -24.35 -3.20
CA ALA A 150 -3.89 -23.83 -1.84
C ALA A 150 -2.63 -22.96 -1.64
N GLY A 151 -1.49 -23.41 -2.18
CA GLY A 151 -0.24 -22.66 -2.13
C GLY A 151 -0.31 -21.31 -2.82
N ALA A 152 -0.91 -21.21 -4.00
CA ALA A 152 -1.08 -19.95 -4.73
C ALA A 152 -1.97 -18.96 -3.97
N ILE A 153 -3.05 -19.44 -3.33
CA ILE A 153 -3.95 -18.60 -2.53
C ILE A 153 -3.25 -18.10 -1.27
N THR A 154 -2.57 -18.98 -0.52
CA THR A 154 -1.92 -18.61 0.73
C THR A 154 -0.70 -17.71 0.48
N ALA A 155 0.16 -18.06 -0.48
CA ALA A 155 1.31 -17.25 -0.85
C ALA A 155 0.89 -15.87 -1.37
N GLY A 156 -0.12 -15.83 -2.27
CA GLY A 156 -0.65 -14.56 -2.77
C GLY A 156 -1.22 -13.68 -1.66
N GLY A 157 -1.97 -14.28 -0.73
CA GLY A 157 -2.54 -13.54 0.39
C GLY A 157 -1.51 -12.90 1.31
N THR A 158 -0.33 -13.51 1.48
CA THR A 158 0.75 -12.96 2.32
C THR A 158 1.41 -11.72 1.73
N LEU A 159 1.30 -11.48 0.42
CA LEU A 159 1.87 -10.29 -0.22
C LEU A 159 1.26 -8.98 0.29
N GLY A 160 0.02 -8.99 0.75
CA GLY A 160 -0.63 -7.83 1.34
C GLY A 160 0.01 -7.31 2.64
N ILE A 161 0.86 -8.10 3.30
CA ILE A 161 1.67 -7.62 4.44
C ILE A 161 2.90 -6.85 3.97
N LEU A 162 3.52 -7.29 2.87
CA LEU A 162 4.81 -6.78 2.41
C LEU A 162 4.68 -5.57 1.49
N ILE A 163 3.65 -5.56 0.64
CA ILE A 163 3.48 -4.49 -0.34
C ILE A 163 2.66 -3.35 0.28
N PRO A 164 3.18 -2.12 0.36
CA PRO A 164 2.45 -0.97 0.91
C PRO A 164 1.19 -0.59 0.09
N PRO A 165 0.17 -0.01 0.74
CA PRO A 165 0.01 0.28 2.15
C PRO A 165 -0.35 -0.97 2.98
N SER A 166 0.42 -1.24 4.03
CA SER A 166 0.26 -2.44 4.86
C SER A 166 0.06 -2.09 6.33
N VAL A 167 -0.96 -2.65 6.93
CA VAL A 167 -1.27 -2.48 8.36
C VAL A 167 -0.12 -3.01 9.23
N MET A 168 0.51 -4.13 8.84
CA MET A 168 1.59 -4.72 9.63
C MET A 168 2.85 -3.87 9.63
N ILE A 169 3.17 -3.20 8.53
CA ILE A 169 4.30 -2.27 8.46
C ILE A 169 4.05 -1.05 9.35
N ILE A 170 2.80 -0.58 9.45
CA ILE A 170 2.41 0.51 10.35
C ILE A 170 2.61 0.10 11.81
N VAL A 171 2.14 -1.10 12.19
CA VAL A 171 2.33 -1.64 13.54
C VAL A 171 3.83 -1.75 13.86
N TYR A 172 4.61 -2.28 12.93
CA TYR A 172 6.06 -2.39 13.08
C TYR A 172 6.71 -1.01 13.25
N ALA A 173 6.33 -0.03 12.42
CA ALA A 173 6.82 1.34 12.51
C ALA A 173 6.55 1.96 13.89
N ALA A 174 5.32 1.82 14.38
CA ALA A 174 4.90 2.36 15.67
C ALA A 174 5.64 1.70 16.85
N VAL A 175 5.84 0.37 16.81
CA VAL A 175 6.53 -0.38 17.89
C VAL A 175 8.03 -0.14 17.85
N ALA A 176 8.63 -0.11 16.67
CA ALA A 176 10.08 0.06 16.48
C ALA A 176 10.52 1.54 16.49
N GLY A 177 9.58 2.50 16.57
CA GLY A 177 9.89 3.93 16.50
C GLY A 177 10.49 4.36 15.15
N GLN A 178 10.10 3.70 14.06
CA GLN A 178 10.61 3.96 12.71
C GLN A 178 9.61 4.74 11.87
N SER A 179 10.13 5.48 10.88
CA SER A 179 9.27 6.20 9.93
C SER A 179 8.49 5.23 9.03
N VAL A 180 7.15 5.37 9.00
CA VAL A 180 6.27 4.61 8.11
C VAL A 180 6.65 4.83 6.65
N VAL A 181 6.96 6.07 6.25
CA VAL A 181 7.35 6.44 4.88
C VAL A 181 8.60 5.68 4.44
N LYS A 182 9.65 5.68 5.29
CA LYS A 182 10.90 4.96 5.01
C LYS A 182 10.68 3.46 4.89
N LEU A 183 9.86 2.88 5.79
CA LEU A 183 9.55 1.46 5.75
C LEU A 183 8.72 1.08 4.53
N TYR A 184 7.75 1.90 4.14
CA TYR A 184 6.97 1.68 2.92
C TYR A 184 7.85 1.73 1.67
N ALA A 185 8.70 2.73 1.54
CA ALA A 185 9.64 2.83 0.42
C ALA A 185 10.57 1.61 0.37
N ALA A 186 11.12 1.18 1.50
CA ALA A 186 12.02 0.04 1.58
C ALA A 186 11.32 -1.31 1.30
N ALA A 187 10.06 -1.48 1.73
CA ALA A 187 9.32 -2.73 1.56
C ALA A 187 8.74 -2.92 0.15
N MET A 188 8.52 -1.83 -0.59
CA MET A 188 7.86 -1.87 -1.90
C MET A 188 8.61 -2.76 -2.90
N LEU A 189 9.92 -2.54 -3.07
CA LEU A 189 10.72 -3.29 -4.03
C LEU A 189 10.83 -4.78 -3.68
N PRO A 190 11.18 -5.19 -2.44
CA PRO A 190 11.18 -6.60 -2.04
C PRO A 190 9.81 -7.27 -2.16
N GLY A 191 8.72 -6.55 -1.87
CA GLY A 191 7.36 -7.07 -1.98
C GLY A 191 6.97 -7.42 -3.42
N PHE A 192 7.20 -6.51 -4.36
CA PHE A 192 6.96 -6.79 -5.78
C PHE A 192 7.91 -7.85 -6.35
N PHE A 193 9.16 -7.87 -5.90
CA PHE A 193 10.12 -8.91 -6.28
C PHE A 193 9.66 -10.30 -5.82
N LEU A 194 9.14 -10.41 -4.60
CA LEU A 194 8.57 -11.66 -4.10
C LEU A 194 7.33 -12.09 -4.90
N ALA A 195 6.45 -11.15 -5.26
CA ALA A 195 5.31 -11.44 -6.13
C ALA A 195 5.76 -11.99 -7.49
N LEU A 196 6.80 -11.40 -8.08
CA LEU A 196 7.41 -11.90 -9.32
C LEU A 196 7.99 -13.31 -9.15
N LEU A 197 8.69 -13.58 -8.05
CA LEU A 197 9.24 -14.92 -7.77
C LEU A 197 8.13 -15.97 -7.65
N TYR A 198 7.02 -15.66 -6.98
CA TYR A 198 5.87 -16.56 -6.92
C TYR A 198 5.27 -16.82 -8.30
N LEU A 199 5.17 -15.78 -9.12
CA LEU A 199 4.65 -15.89 -10.48
C LEU A 199 5.57 -16.77 -11.34
N VAL A 200 6.88 -16.54 -11.29
CA VAL A 200 7.88 -17.36 -11.97
C VAL A 200 7.80 -18.81 -11.50
N TYR A 201 7.69 -19.05 -10.19
CA TYR A 201 7.54 -20.39 -9.62
C TYR A 201 6.31 -21.12 -10.17
N ILE A 202 5.14 -20.48 -10.12
CA ILE A 202 3.87 -21.08 -10.60
C ILE A 202 3.96 -21.42 -12.08
N ILE A 203 4.44 -20.51 -12.91
CA ILE A 203 4.55 -20.72 -14.36
C ILE A 203 5.59 -21.81 -14.67
N SER A 204 6.77 -21.75 -14.05
CA SER A 204 7.84 -22.73 -14.26
C SER A 204 7.40 -24.13 -13.85
N TRP A 205 6.74 -24.25 -12.69
CA TRP A 205 6.22 -25.52 -12.22
C TRP A 205 5.16 -26.11 -13.16
N ALA A 206 4.27 -25.28 -13.67
CA ALA A 206 3.26 -25.70 -14.64
C ALA A 206 3.86 -26.09 -16.01
N LEU A 207 4.98 -25.49 -16.42
CA LEU A 207 5.70 -25.86 -17.63
C LEU A 207 6.44 -27.19 -17.47
N ILE A 208 7.09 -27.41 -16.31
CA ILE A 208 7.81 -28.67 -16.01
C ILE A 208 6.85 -29.83 -15.83
N ASN A 209 5.74 -29.60 -15.14
CA ASN A 209 4.74 -30.63 -14.86
C ASN A 209 3.31 -30.16 -15.22
N PRO A 210 2.91 -30.28 -16.49
CA PRO A 210 1.59 -29.83 -16.96
C PRO A 210 0.40 -30.53 -16.30
N LYS A 211 0.61 -31.67 -15.63
CA LYS A 211 -0.44 -32.39 -14.90
C LYS A 211 -0.90 -31.62 -13.64
N VAL A 212 -0.04 -30.78 -13.07
CA VAL A 212 -0.33 -30.02 -11.85
C VAL A 212 -1.28 -28.84 -12.11
N ALA A 213 -1.21 -28.28 -13.32
CA ALA A 213 -2.05 -27.18 -13.76
C ALA A 213 -2.44 -27.36 -15.24
N PRO A 214 -3.44 -28.15 -15.54
CA PRO A 214 -3.91 -28.41 -16.90
C PRO A 214 -4.35 -27.10 -17.58
N LYS A 215 -4.14 -27.03 -18.90
CA LYS A 215 -4.64 -25.91 -19.69
C LYS A 215 -6.16 -25.86 -19.65
N LEU A 216 -6.72 -24.68 -19.54
CA LEU A 216 -8.17 -24.48 -19.59
C LEU A 216 -8.72 -24.96 -20.94
N PRO A 217 -9.89 -25.65 -20.95
CA PRO A 217 -10.57 -26.02 -22.18
C PRO A 217 -10.84 -24.80 -23.06
N PRO A 218 -10.81 -24.94 -24.40
CA PRO A 218 -11.04 -23.84 -25.34
C PRO A 218 -12.35 -23.09 -25.11
N GLU A 219 -13.37 -23.79 -24.65
CA GLU A 219 -14.69 -23.20 -24.35
C GLU A 219 -14.62 -22.16 -23.21
N LYS A 220 -13.80 -22.41 -22.18
CA LYS A 220 -13.59 -21.48 -21.06
C LYS A 220 -12.57 -20.35 -21.35
N GLN A 221 -11.93 -20.42 -22.51
CA GLN A 221 -11.01 -19.38 -22.98
C GLN A 221 -11.72 -18.35 -23.89
N LYS A 222 -12.94 -18.65 -24.34
CA LYS A 222 -13.71 -17.72 -25.18
C LYS A 222 -14.14 -16.51 -24.36
N VAL A 223 -14.02 -15.34 -24.95
CA VAL A 223 -14.55 -14.10 -24.41
C VAL A 223 -15.93 -13.90 -25.03
N ASP A 224 -16.89 -13.56 -24.22
CA ASP A 224 -18.22 -13.20 -24.72
C ASP A 224 -18.16 -11.74 -25.17
N VAL A 225 -17.89 -11.54 -26.47
CA VAL A 225 -17.76 -10.21 -27.06
C VAL A 225 -19.15 -9.65 -27.36
N PRO A 226 -19.51 -8.48 -26.81
CA PRO A 226 -20.80 -7.85 -27.05
C PRO A 226 -21.03 -7.54 -28.54
N ALA A 227 -22.29 -7.69 -29.00
CA ALA A 227 -22.69 -7.43 -30.38
C ALA A 227 -22.23 -6.08 -30.97
N PRO A 228 -22.19 -4.96 -30.21
CA PRO A 228 -21.65 -3.69 -30.71
C PRO A 228 -20.18 -3.75 -31.07
N LEU A 229 -19.35 -4.48 -30.37
CA LEU A 229 -17.91 -4.59 -30.68
C LEU A 229 -17.68 -5.46 -31.90
N GLN A 230 -18.42 -6.57 -32.04
CA GLN A 230 -18.40 -7.40 -33.25
C GLN A 230 -18.82 -6.57 -34.47
N PHE A 231 -19.85 -5.75 -34.33
CA PHE A 231 -20.27 -4.83 -35.39
C PHE A 231 -19.20 -3.81 -35.76
N MET A 232 -18.51 -3.24 -34.74
CA MET A 232 -17.40 -2.30 -34.95
C MET A 232 -16.22 -2.97 -35.66
N SER A 233 -15.85 -4.18 -35.26
CA SER A 233 -14.79 -4.97 -35.88
C SER A 233 -15.10 -5.25 -37.36
N ALA A 234 -16.33 -5.67 -37.68
CA ALA A 234 -16.76 -6.01 -39.04
C ALA A 234 -16.87 -4.78 -39.96
N ASN A 235 -17.40 -3.65 -39.50
CA ASN A 235 -17.75 -2.52 -40.34
C ASN A 235 -16.70 -1.40 -40.43
N TYR A 236 -15.86 -1.22 -39.40
CA TYR A 236 -14.87 -0.16 -39.37
C TYR A 236 -13.44 -0.63 -39.54
N SER A 237 -12.99 -1.61 -38.73
CA SER A 237 -11.63 -2.19 -38.77
C SER A 237 -11.51 -3.38 -37.83
N PRO A 238 -10.75 -4.43 -38.18
CA PRO A 238 -10.42 -5.52 -37.23
C PRO A 238 -9.59 -5.03 -36.05
N ASN A 239 -8.86 -3.93 -36.17
CA ASN A 239 -8.14 -3.30 -35.07
C ASN A 239 -9.07 -2.36 -34.31
N MET A 240 -9.32 -2.65 -33.04
CA MET A 240 -10.30 -1.94 -32.22
C MET A 240 -9.90 -0.51 -31.86
N LEU A 241 -8.60 -0.17 -31.88
CA LEU A 241 -8.18 1.23 -31.74
C LEU A 241 -8.68 2.06 -32.91
N ILE A 242 -8.39 1.59 -34.14
CA ILE A 242 -8.80 2.26 -35.39
C ILE A 242 -10.33 2.26 -35.53
N ALA A 243 -10.98 1.14 -35.19
CA ALA A 243 -12.43 1.02 -35.19
C ALA A 243 -13.11 2.03 -34.26
N SER A 244 -12.58 2.20 -33.03
CA SER A 244 -13.12 3.15 -32.07
C SER A 244 -12.95 4.60 -32.50
N PHE A 245 -11.81 4.98 -33.08
CA PHE A 245 -11.61 6.32 -33.67
C PHE A 245 -12.48 6.57 -34.90
N LYS A 246 -12.57 5.60 -35.81
CA LYS A 246 -13.45 5.72 -36.98
C LYS A 246 -14.93 5.83 -36.57
N ALA A 247 -15.37 5.06 -35.57
CA ALA A 247 -16.72 5.13 -35.03
C ALA A 247 -17.01 6.50 -34.37
N LEU A 248 -16.00 7.16 -33.78
CA LEU A 248 -16.14 8.50 -33.21
C LEU A 248 -16.30 9.57 -34.32
N VAL A 249 -15.52 9.46 -35.42
CA VAL A 249 -15.53 10.41 -36.52
C VAL A 249 -16.72 10.18 -37.45
N MET A 250 -17.09 8.91 -37.69
CA MET A 250 -18.19 8.50 -38.58
C MET A 250 -19.22 7.64 -37.81
N PRO A 251 -20.00 8.22 -36.90
CA PRO A 251 -20.86 7.46 -36.01
C PRO A 251 -22.13 6.90 -36.63
N ASN A 252 -22.47 7.34 -37.88
CA ASN A 252 -23.74 7.02 -38.55
C ASN A 252 -23.99 5.51 -38.66
N ALA A 253 -22.97 4.70 -38.96
CA ALA A 253 -23.14 3.27 -39.15
C ALA A 253 -23.50 2.58 -37.80
N ILE A 254 -22.85 2.93 -36.67
CA ILE A 254 -23.09 2.30 -35.41
C ILE A 254 -24.32 2.89 -34.68
N LEU A 255 -24.66 4.15 -34.92
CA LEU A 255 -25.88 4.76 -34.38
C LEU A 255 -27.14 4.17 -35.02
N ASN A 256 -27.06 3.75 -36.29
CA ASN A 256 -28.14 3.15 -37.05
C ASN A 256 -28.01 1.61 -37.17
N ALA A 257 -27.11 1.00 -36.37
CA ALA A 257 -26.93 -0.45 -36.36
C ALA A 257 -28.21 -1.18 -35.91
N PRO A 258 -28.49 -2.37 -36.46
CA PRO A 258 -29.69 -3.13 -36.13
C PRO A 258 -29.61 -3.77 -34.72
N GLY A 259 -30.74 -3.74 -33.99
CA GLY A 259 -30.89 -4.42 -32.70
C GLY A 259 -29.94 -3.97 -31.64
N ASP A 260 -29.35 -4.94 -30.91
CA ASP A 260 -28.47 -4.70 -29.78
C ASP A 260 -27.07 -4.19 -30.17
N ALA A 261 -26.73 -4.14 -31.45
CA ALA A 261 -25.46 -3.61 -31.93
C ALA A 261 -25.39 -2.08 -31.88
N ARG A 262 -26.51 -1.38 -31.64
CA ARG A 262 -26.58 0.07 -31.57
C ARG A 262 -25.87 0.64 -30.35
N LEU A 263 -24.96 1.60 -30.56
CA LEU A 263 -24.31 2.35 -29.50
C LEU A 263 -24.66 3.84 -29.57
N GLY A 264 -24.97 4.41 -28.37
CA GLY A 264 -25.08 5.87 -28.26
C GLY A 264 -23.69 6.53 -28.24
N TYR A 265 -23.63 7.82 -28.63
CA TYR A 265 -22.39 8.59 -28.78
C TYR A 265 -21.52 8.56 -27.49
N GLY A 266 -22.13 8.65 -26.30
CA GLY A 266 -21.41 8.57 -25.04
C GLY A 266 -20.71 7.22 -24.81
N LYS A 267 -21.28 6.10 -25.30
CA LYS A 267 -20.62 4.78 -25.21
C LYS A 267 -19.48 4.65 -26.22
N ILE A 268 -19.60 5.29 -27.40
CA ILE A 268 -18.52 5.35 -28.41
C ILE A 268 -17.33 6.11 -27.81
N PHE A 269 -17.57 7.27 -27.19
CA PHE A 269 -16.52 8.05 -26.52
C PHE A 269 -15.83 7.26 -25.39
N LYS A 270 -16.61 6.54 -24.57
CA LYS A 270 -16.05 5.64 -23.53
C LYS A 270 -15.17 4.55 -24.14
N ASN A 271 -15.53 3.97 -25.28
CA ASN A 271 -14.71 2.97 -25.96
C ASN A 271 -13.39 3.57 -26.46
N VAL A 272 -13.38 4.80 -26.98
CA VAL A 272 -12.14 5.50 -27.37
C VAL A 272 -11.25 5.75 -26.15
N LEU A 273 -11.85 6.22 -25.05
CA LEU A 273 -11.09 6.42 -23.80
C LEU A 273 -10.52 5.11 -23.27
N ALA A 274 -11.30 4.03 -23.31
CA ALA A 274 -10.83 2.68 -22.94
C ALA A 274 -9.68 2.21 -23.84
N ALA A 275 -9.78 2.42 -25.17
CA ALA A 275 -8.69 2.09 -26.09
C ALA A 275 -7.40 2.89 -25.81
N LEU A 276 -7.50 4.13 -25.36
CA LEU A 276 -6.36 4.99 -25.03
C LEU A 276 -5.77 4.71 -23.65
N THR A 277 -6.48 3.99 -22.77
CA THR A 277 -6.05 3.77 -21.38
C THR A 277 -4.63 3.19 -21.26
N PRO A 278 -4.20 2.16 -22.02
CA PRO A 278 -2.82 1.65 -21.92
C PRO A 278 -1.78 2.71 -22.27
N LEU A 279 -2.04 3.53 -23.28
CA LEU A 279 -1.17 4.65 -23.65
C LEU A 279 -1.08 5.70 -22.54
N LEU A 280 -2.22 6.08 -21.97
CA LEU A 280 -2.28 7.04 -20.86
C LEU A 280 -1.55 6.51 -19.63
N MET A 281 -1.72 5.23 -19.29
CA MET A 281 -1.01 4.62 -18.19
C MET A 281 0.52 4.64 -18.37
N VAL A 282 1.00 4.26 -19.55
CA VAL A 282 2.42 4.31 -19.89
C VAL A 282 2.94 5.75 -19.81
N ALA A 283 2.21 6.70 -20.39
CA ALA A 283 2.60 8.12 -20.37
C ALA A 283 2.67 8.68 -18.93
N VAL A 284 1.67 8.39 -18.09
CA VAL A 284 1.65 8.81 -16.69
C VAL A 284 2.78 8.15 -15.89
N THR A 285 3.04 6.86 -16.10
CA THR A 285 4.11 6.15 -15.40
C THR A 285 5.49 6.67 -15.78
N LEU A 286 5.79 6.78 -17.08
CA LEU A 286 7.07 7.30 -17.55
C LEU A 286 7.25 8.78 -17.19
N GLY A 287 6.20 9.58 -17.35
CA GLY A 287 6.21 10.99 -16.95
C GLY A 287 6.39 11.17 -15.45
N GLY A 288 5.74 10.33 -14.64
CA GLY A 288 5.89 10.33 -13.18
C GLY A 288 7.28 9.94 -12.71
N ILE A 289 7.89 8.92 -13.31
CA ILE A 289 9.28 8.51 -13.01
C ILE A 289 10.25 9.65 -13.38
N TRP A 290 10.09 10.21 -14.58
CA TRP A 290 10.91 11.35 -15.02
C TRP A 290 10.78 12.55 -14.09
N TRP A 291 9.54 12.94 -13.78
CA TRP A 291 9.27 14.07 -12.89
C TRP A 291 9.88 13.86 -11.49
N TYR A 292 9.71 12.66 -10.93
CA TYR A 292 10.22 12.36 -9.59
C TYR A 292 11.76 12.40 -9.55
N VAL A 293 12.43 11.74 -10.49
CA VAL A 293 13.90 11.62 -10.47
C VAL A 293 14.61 12.91 -10.87
N ILE A 294 14.09 13.61 -11.87
CA ILE A 294 14.76 14.81 -12.39
C ILE A 294 14.29 16.07 -11.68
N ILE A 295 13.01 16.30 -11.56
CA ILE A 295 12.49 17.58 -11.08
C ILE A 295 12.38 17.59 -9.55
N HIS A 296 11.77 16.59 -8.95
CA HIS A 296 11.54 16.58 -7.50
C HIS A 296 12.85 16.48 -6.72
N GLN A 297 13.73 15.55 -7.08
CA GLN A 297 15.02 15.40 -6.43
C GLN A 297 15.97 16.58 -6.68
N GLN A 298 15.89 17.30 -7.81
CA GLN A 298 16.64 18.53 -8.02
C GLN A 298 16.15 19.66 -7.11
N ASN A 299 14.84 19.84 -7.01
CA ASN A 299 14.26 20.87 -6.15
C ASN A 299 14.64 20.67 -4.67
N GLU A 300 14.65 19.41 -4.19
CA GLU A 300 15.09 19.10 -2.83
C GLU A 300 16.57 19.43 -2.59
N ARG A 301 17.44 19.24 -3.60
CA ARG A 301 18.85 19.61 -3.53
C ARG A 301 19.07 21.11 -3.54
N ASP A 302 18.38 21.79 -4.43
CA ASP A 302 18.49 23.25 -4.54
C ASP A 302 17.98 23.89 -3.24
N ALA A 303 16.96 23.31 -2.61
CA ALA A 303 16.49 23.71 -1.28
C ALA A 303 17.51 23.38 -0.17
N ALA A 304 18.17 22.21 -0.23
CA ALA A 304 19.20 21.81 0.73
C ALA A 304 20.53 22.57 0.55
N ASN A 305 20.86 22.97 -0.69
CA ASN A 305 22.06 23.73 -1.02
C ASN A 305 21.83 25.25 -1.03
N ALA A 306 20.61 25.71 -0.80
CA ALA A 306 20.33 27.14 -0.69
C ALA A 306 21.17 27.73 0.48
N PRO A 307 22.00 28.75 0.23
CA PRO A 307 22.86 29.29 1.28
C PRO A 307 21.99 29.79 2.43
N VAL A 308 22.32 29.38 3.65
CA VAL A 308 21.64 29.73 4.91
C VAL A 308 21.54 31.26 5.13
N ALA A 309 22.16 32.03 4.28
CA ALA A 309 22.13 33.50 4.29
C ALA A 309 20.73 34.12 4.11
N THR A 310 19.75 33.39 3.59
CA THR A 310 18.39 33.93 3.39
C THR A 310 17.48 33.76 4.60
N ALA A 311 17.77 32.82 5.50
CA ALA A 311 17.01 32.66 6.75
C ALA A 311 17.38 33.71 7.82
N ALA A 312 18.58 34.27 7.75
CA ALA A 312 19.01 35.34 8.66
C ALA A 312 18.47 36.75 8.30
N ALA A 313 17.97 36.92 7.09
CA ALA A 313 17.45 38.24 6.64
C ALA A 313 15.99 38.50 7.00
N THR A 314 15.27 37.50 7.56
CA THR A 314 13.87 37.65 7.99
C THR A 314 13.70 37.65 9.52
N VAL A 315 14.77 37.72 10.27
CA VAL A 315 14.65 38.17 11.66
C VAL A 315 14.34 39.68 11.62
N SER A 316 13.07 40.00 11.52
CA SER A 316 12.56 41.34 11.71
C SER A 316 13.12 41.85 13.03
N LYS A 317 13.87 42.95 12.98
CA LYS A 317 14.33 43.67 14.15
C LYS A 317 13.15 43.81 15.10
N VAL A 318 13.19 43.08 16.21
CA VAL A 318 12.26 43.30 17.30
C VAL A 318 12.64 44.65 17.91
N THR A 319 11.90 45.68 17.55
CA THR A 319 11.98 47.00 18.21
C THR A 319 10.96 47.03 19.32
N ASN A 320 11.31 47.55 20.47
CA ASN A 320 10.37 47.85 21.54
C ASN A 320 9.37 48.93 21.11
N SER A 321 8.33 49.13 21.86
CA SER A 321 7.24 50.08 21.57
C SER A 321 7.67 51.55 21.39
N GLU A 322 8.95 51.86 21.47
CA GLU A 322 9.56 53.20 21.28
C GLU A 322 10.51 53.28 20.09
N GLY A 323 10.64 52.21 19.27
CA GLY A 323 11.37 52.23 18.00
C GLY A 323 12.90 52.19 18.11
N LYS A 324 13.48 51.79 19.27
CA LYS A 324 14.93 51.64 19.44
C LYS A 324 15.36 50.17 19.38
N PRO A 325 16.53 49.86 18.74
CA PRO A 325 17.11 48.50 18.73
C PRO A 325 17.53 48.09 20.15
N ILE A 326 17.24 46.83 20.53
CA ILE A 326 17.73 46.24 21.78
C ILE A 326 19.18 45.79 21.54
N GLU A 327 20.15 46.36 22.24
CA GLU A 327 21.53 45.89 22.26
C GLU A 327 21.66 44.64 23.14
N ASP A 328 22.35 43.61 22.62
CA ASP A 328 22.60 42.34 23.29
C ASP A 328 23.48 42.53 24.54
N GLU A 329 22.92 42.32 25.74
CA GLU A 329 23.74 42.08 26.93
C GLU A 329 24.12 40.56 27.00
N PRO A 330 25.35 40.25 27.44
CA PRO A 330 25.79 38.85 27.48
C PRO A 330 25.08 38.08 28.59
N LEU A 331 24.57 36.89 28.22
CA LEU A 331 23.89 35.96 29.09
C LEU A 331 24.80 35.54 30.27
N VAL A 332 24.45 35.97 31.48
CA VAL A 332 25.03 35.48 32.73
C VAL A 332 24.44 34.12 33.04
N ALA A 333 25.30 33.14 33.26
CA ALA A 333 24.91 31.79 33.72
C ALA A 333 24.21 31.86 35.08
N ILE A 334 22.97 31.43 35.17
CA ILE A 334 22.23 31.31 36.43
C ILE A 334 22.53 29.93 37.03
N ASP A 335 23.18 29.99 38.19
CA ASP A 335 23.49 28.85 39.05
C ASP A 335 22.21 28.34 39.73
N ALA A 336 22.08 27.00 39.78
CA ALA A 336 20.89 26.32 40.28
C ALA A 336 20.94 26.19 41.79
N THR A 337 20.33 27.12 42.52
CA THR A 337 19.90 26.84 43.92
C THR A 337 18.69 27.70 44.30
N GLY A 338 17.59 27.01 44.60
CA GLY A 338 16.64 27.41 45.66
C GLY A 338 15.43 28.28 45.33
N GLY A 339 14.26 27.70 45.45
CA GLY A 339 13.16 28.29 46.25
C GLY A 339 12.01 29.02 45.57
N SER A 340 10.90 28.32 45.52
CA SER A 340 9.50 28.75 45.83
C SER A 340 8.86 30.02 45.23
N ASP A 341 7.66 29.75 44.74
CA ASP A 341 6.41 30.54 44.76
C ASP A 341 6.09 31.57 43.66
N SER A 342 5.04 31.26 43.00
CA SER A 342 3.77 31.94 42.77
C SER A 342 3.34 32.35 41.36
N LYS A 343 2.12 31.83 41.06
CA LYS A 343 1.00 32.36 40.26
C LYS A 343 1.09 32.57 38.74
N ALA A 344 0.38 31.65 38.14
CA ALA A 344 -0.58 31.77 37.02
C ALA A 344 -0.72 33.09 36.27
N LYS A 345 -0.54 33.03 34.93
CA LYS A 345 -1.56 33.50 33.97
C LYS A 345 -1.23 32.95 32.56
N GLY A 346 -2.27 32.46 31.91
CA GLY A 346 -2.16 31.75 30.67
C GLY A 346 -1.81 32.59 29.44
N SER A 347 -1.17 31.94 28.50
CA SER A 347 -1.29 32.25 27.07
C SER A 347 -1.03 30.99 26.26
N LYS A 348 -1.95 30.72 25.35
CA LYS A 348 -1.88 29.69 24.34
C LYS A 348 -0.66 29.95 23.48
N GLN A 349 0.23 28.96 23.35
CA GLN A 349 1.28 28.99 22.35
C GLN A 349 1.27 27.63 21.63
N ALA A 350 1.24 27.73 20.30
CA ALA A 350 1.36 26.61 19.41
C ALA A 350 2.72 25.91 19.64
N GLU A 351 2.66 24.63 19.95
CA GLU A 351 3.81 23.74 19.96
C GLU A 351 4.26 23.50 18.51
N GLN A 352 5.41 24.04 18.17
CA GLN A 352 6.17 23.62 17.00
C GLN A 352 6.93 22.34 17.36
N ASP A 353 6.76 21.31 16.53
CA ASP A 353 7.47 20.04 16.59
C ASP A 353 8.99 20.24 16.55
N ALA A 354 9.63 20.10 17.69
CA ALA A 354 11.05 19.83 17.78
C ALA A 354 11.26 18.31 17.68
N PRO A 355 12.22 17.80 16.90
CA PRO A 355 12.45 16.37 16.78
C PRO A 355 12.90 15.81 18.13
N LEU A 356 12.16 14.80 18.63
CA LEU A 356 12.49 14.05 19.83
C LEU A 356 13.84 13.34 19.64
N VAL A 357 14.84 13.75 20.39
CA VAL A 357 16.13 13.08 20.47
C VAL A 357 15.91 11.71 21.13
N ALA A 358 16.18 10.64 20.41
CA ALA A 358 16.17 9.28 20.96
C ALA A 358 17.36 9.12 21.90
N ILE A 359 17.08 9.00 23.21
CA ILE A 359 18.12 8.69 24.21
C ILE A 359 18.29 7.17 24.25
N ASP A 360 19.50 6.71 23.97
CA ASP A 360 19.88 5.31 24.13
C ASP A 360 19.84 4.90 25.60
N ALA A 361 19.26 3.72 25.87
CA ALA A 361 19.09 3.18 27.23
C ALA A 361 20.41 2.66 27.88
N SER A 362 21.56 2.87 27.25
CA SER A 362 22.86 2.38 27.70
C SER A 362 23.86 3.50 28.10
N GLY A 363 23.40 4.55 28.77
CA GLY A 363 24.29 5.51 29.45
C GLY A 363 25.23 6.30 28.54
N GLY A 364 24.74 7.40 27.99
CA GLY A 364 25.56 8.58 27.77
C GLY A 364 26.59 8.56 26.63
N LYS A 365 26.29 7.88 25.50
CA LYS A 365 26.94 8.21 24.23
C LYS A 365 25.88 8.74 23.27
N GLU A 366 26.05 9.97 22.84
CA GLU A 366 25.29 10.52 21.71
C GLU A 366 25.44 9.55 20.53
N VAL A 367 24.31 8.96 20.11
CA VAL A 367 24.28 8.27 18.82
C VAL A 367 24.54 9.36 17.79
N PRO A 368 25.55 9.24 16.94
CA PRO A 368 25.76 10.20 15.88
C PRO A 368 24.44 10.30 15.10
N GLN A 369 23.82 11.47 15.09
CA GLN A 369 22.74 11.76 14.16
C GLN A 369 23.32 11.41 12.80
N ALA A 370 22.72 10.42 12.12
CA ALA A 370 23.06 10.18 10.74
C ALA A 370 22.90 11.54 10.04
N GLU A 371 24.01 12.08 9.61
CA GLU A 371 24.01 13.28 8.77
C GLU A 371 22.94 13.03 7.69
N PRO A 372 22.09 14.02 7.38
CA PRO A 372 21.16 13.87 6.29
C PRO A 372 22.03 13.43 5.09
N GLU A 373 21.89 12.18 4.64
CA GLU A 373 22.57 11.71 3.44
C GLU A 373 22.20 12.70 2.36
N GLY A 374 23.16 13.56 2.00
CA GLY A 374 22.99 14.63 1.04
C GLY A 374 22.31 14.00 -0.18
N ALA A 375 21.23 14.63 -0.63
CA ALA A 375 20.37 14.10 -1.69
C ALA A 375 21.24 13.59 -2.86
N LYS A 376 21.38 12.25 -2.96
CA LYS A 376 22.20 11.61 -3.98
C LYS A 376 21.64 12.00 -5.34
N GLY A 377 22.54 12.43 -6.26
CA GLY A 377 22.19 12.73 -7.64
C GLY A 377 21.38 11.63 -8.32
N PRO A 378 20.73 11.91 -9.47
CA PRO A 378 20.19 10.83 -10.26
C PRO A 378 21.29 9.78 -10.46
N PRO A 379 20.95 8.48 -10.41
CA PRO A 379 21.93 7.43 -10.61
C PRO A 379 22.76 7.70 -11.88
N GLU A 380 24.05 7.42 -11.84
CA GLU A 380 24.89 7.50 -13.03
C GLU A 380 24.21 6.72 -14.17
N ASN A 381 24.10 7.34 -15.35
CA ASN A 381 23.41 6.78 -16.52
C ASN A 381 21.88 6.60 -16.41
N PHE A 382 21.20 7.29 -15.48
CA PHE A 382 19.75 7.23 -15.39
C PHE A 382 19.08 7.55 -16.73
N GLU A 383 19.53 8.60 -17.43
CA GLU A 383 18.96 8.99 -18.73
C GLU A 383 19.05 7.87 -19.76
N LEU A 384 20.19 7.15 -19.81
CA LEU A 384 20.37 6.03 -20.72
C LEU A 384 19.42 4.87 -20.38
N TYR A 385 19.37 4.47 -19.11
CA TYR A 385 18.47 3.37 -18.69
C TYR A 385 17.01 3.74 -18.83
N PHE A 386 16.65 4.98 -18.55
CA PHE A 386 15.30 5.49 -18.74
C PHE A 386 14.92 5.53 -20.22
N ALA A 387 15.81 6.00 -21.11
CA ALA A 387 15.57 6.00 -22.53
C ALA A 387 15.41 4.58 -23.09
N LEU A 388 16.28 3.64 -22.71
CA LEU A 388 16.18 2.23 -23.11
C LEU A 388 14.86 1.59 -22.62
N GLY A 389 14.52 1.81 -21.35
CA GLY A 389 13.28 1.33 -20.76
C GLY A 389 12.04 1.91 -21.45
N SER A 390 12.06 3.22 -21.75
CA SER A 390 10.98 3.91 -22.45
C SER A 390 10.80 3.40 -23.87
N VAL A 391 11.90 3.20 -24.63
CA VAL A 391 11.86 2.63 -25.97
C VAL A 391 11.29 1.22 -25.96
N LEU A 392 11.77 0.37 -25.02
CA LEU A 392 11.24 -0.99 -24.88
C LEU A 392 9.75 -0.99 -24.57
N THR A 393 9.30 -0.14 -23.64
CA THR A 393 7.90 -0.03 -23.24
C THR A 393 7.04 0.45 -24.41
N LEU A 394 7.51 1.44 -25.19
CA LEU A 394 6.82 1.92 -26.39
C LEU A 394 6.73 0.84 -27.48
N LEU A 395 7.79 0.06 -27.71
CA LEU A 395 7.76 -1.05 -28.67
C LEU A 395 6.73 -2.12 -28.25
N LEU A 396 6.68 -2.46 -26.96
CA LEU A 396 5.68 -3.40 -26.44
C LEU A 396 4.25 -2.83 -26.57
N LEU A 397 4.07 -1.54 -26.35
CA LEU A 397 2.79 -0.86 -26.50
C LEU A 397 2.34 -0.85 -27.98
N ILE A 398 3.23 -0.55 -28.90
CA ILE A 398 2.95 -0.61 -30.36
C ILE A 398 2.56 -2.03 -30.75
N TYR A 399 3.33 -3.04 -30.31
CA TYR A 399 3.01 -4.45 -30.54
C TYR A 399 1.63 -4.83 -30.01
N TYR A 400 1.28 -4.37 -28.80
CA TYR A 400 -0.03 -4.55 -28.19
C TYR A 400 -1.14 -3.93 -29.05
N TYR A 401 -0.97 -2.68 -29.52
CA TYR A 401 -1.96 -2.01 -30.33
C TYR A 401 -2.13 -2.61 -31.74
N ILE A 402 -1.08 -3.15 -32.35
CA ILE A 402 -1.18 -3.87 -33.62
C ILE A 402 -2.08 -5.11 -33.47
N LYS A 403 -2.03 -5.76 -32.33
CA LYS A 403 -2.79 -6.99 -32.02
C LYS A 403 -4.10 -6.76 -31.26
N LEU A 404 -4.56 -5.51 -31.15
CA LEU A 404 -5.76 -5.19 -30.38
C LEU A 404 -7.03 -5.60 -31.14
N ASP A 405 -7.40 -6.87 -31.00
CA ASP A 405 -8.63 -7.46 -31.53
C ASP A 405 -9.83 -7.17 -30.62
N GLU A 406 -11.05 -7.51 -31.07
CA GLU A 406 -12.29 -7.35 -30.32
C GLU A 406 -12.27 -8.09 -28.96
N ASP A 407 -11.71 -9.29 -28.91
CA ASP A 407 -11.51 -10.09 -27.69
C ASP A 407 -10.63 -9.37 -26.69
N GLN A 408 -9.47 -8.85 -27.15
CA GLN A 408 -8.51 -8.15 -26.30
C GLN A 408 -9.06 -6.81 -25.83
N PHE A 409 -9.84 -6.16 -26.67
CA PHE A 409 -10.47 -4.90 -26.31
C PHE A 409 -11.56 -5.10 -25.24
N GLU A 410 -12.37 -6.15 -25.32
CA GLU A 410 -13.35 -6.47 -24.28
C GLU A 410 -12.66 -6.81 -22.96
N ILE A 411 -11.59 -7.60 -22.99
CA ILE A 411 -10.76 -7.88 -21.78
C ILE A 411 -10.20 -6.57 -21.21
N LEU A 412 -9.71 -5.67 -22.04
CA LEU A 412 -9.21 -4.36 -21.60
C LEU A 412 -10.30 -3.57 -20.88
N LYS A 413 -11.53 -3.51 -21.45
CA LYS A 413 -12.66 -2.84 -20.80
C LYS A 413 -13.00 -3.45 -19.45
N LEU A 414 -13.05 -4.79 -19.37
CA LEU A 414 -13.30 -5.50 -18.13
C LEU A 414 -12.22 -5.20 -17.06
N LEU A 415 -10.94 -5.12 -17.47
CA LEU A 415 -9.85 -4.74 -16.57
C LEU A 415 -9.97 -3.28 -16.11
N ILE A 416 -10.32 -2.36 -17.01
CA ILE A 416 -10.52 -0.96 -16.68
C ILE A 416 -11.67 -0.80 -15.67
N GLU A 417 -12.77 -1.52 -15.86
CA GLU A 417 -13.93 -1.42 -14.99
C GLU A 417 -13.71 -2.08 -13.62
N SER A 418 -12.89 -3.14 -13.54
CA SER A 418 -12.72 -3.93 -12.32
C SER A 418 -11.43 -3.64 -11.54
N VAL A 419 -10.31 -3.42 -12.22
CA VAL A 419 -8.98 -3.29 -11.59
C VAL A 419 -8.58 -1.83 -11.42
N MET A 420 -8.86 -0.98 -12.43
CA MET A 420 -8.40 0.41 -12.44
C MET A 420 -8.88 1.24 -11.24
N PRO A 421 -10.16 1.20 -10.83
CA PRO A 421 -10.62 2.02 -9.71
C PRO A 421 -9.85 1.71 -8.42
N LEU A 422 -9.63 0.43 -8.14
CA LEU A 422 -8.87 -0.03 -6.99
C LEU A 422 -7.40 0.35 -7.11
N GLY A 423 -6.80 0.12 -8.28
CA GLY A 423 -5.39 0.45 -8.55
C GLY A 423 -5.11 1.95 -8.40
N ILE A 424 -5.98 2.81 -8.96
CA ILE A 424 -5.85 4.27 -8.83
C ILE A 424 -5.95 4.71 -7.37
N LEU A 425 -6.94 4.20 -6.61
CA LEU A 425 -7.08 4.54 -5.20
C LEU A 425 -5.83 4.14 -4.42
N THR A 426 -5.33 2.93 -4.64
CA THR A 426 -4.15 2.41 -3.93
C THR A 426 -2.89 3.20 -4.27
N ILE A 427 -2.65 3.47 -5.56
CA ILE A 427 -1.51 4.29 -6.02
C ILE A 427 -1.61 5.70 -5.46
N PHE A 428 -2.80 6.30 -5.45
CA PHE A 428 -3.02 7.63 -4.90
C PHE A 428 -2.67 7.69 -3.40
N VAL A 429 -3.23 6.78 -2.60
CA VAL A 429 -2.95 6.70 -1.16
C VAL A 429 -1.45 6.49 -0.89
N LEU A 430 -0.81 5.60 -1.66
CA LEU A 430 0.61 5.35 -1.53
C LEU A 430 1.47 6.56 -1.93
N ALA A 431 1.11 7.23 -3.04
CA ALA A 431 1.83 8.39 -3.53
C ALA A 431 1.83 9.55 -2.52
N VAL A 432 0.67 9.89 -1.94
CA VAL A 432 0.58 10.98 -0.96
C VAL A 432 1.36 10.69 0.33
N ILE A 433 1.50 9.40 0.72
CA ILE A 433 2.35 8.99 1.84
C ILE A 433 3.84 9.11 1.47
N LEU A 434 4.24 8.52 0.33
CA LEU A 434 5.65 8.47 -0.07
C LEU A 434 6.23 9.84 -0.41
N LEU A 435 5.40 10.73 -0.95
CA LEU A 435 5.77 12.12 -1.24
C LEU A 435 5.73 13.01 0.03
N GLY A 436 5.35 12.47 1.20
CA GLY A 436 5.29 13.22 2.45
C GLY A 436 4.22 14.33 2.49
N ILE A 437 3.23 14.29 1.57
CA ILE A 437 2.16 15.29 1.49
C ILE A 437 1.21 15.16 2.69
N THR A 438 0.97 13.92 3.14
CA THR A 438 0.08 13.61 4.27
C THR A 438 0.72 12.57 5.19
N THR A 439 0.25 12.55 6.43
CA THR A 439 0.57 11.50 7.40
C THR A 439 -0.06 10.16 6.99
N ALA A 440 0.41 9.04 7.56
CA ALA A 440 -0.18 7.74 7.32
C ALA A 440 -1.67 7.68 7.74
N THR A 441 -2.04 8.41 8.80
CA THR A 441 -3.39 8.47 9.33
C THR A 441 -4.34 9.25 8.41
N GLU A 442 -3.90 10.42 7.94
CA GLU A 442 -4.67 11.22 6.98
C GLU A 442 -4.87 10.47 5.66
N SER A 443 -3.80 9.84 5.15
CA SER A 443 -3.88 9.02 3.95
C SER A 443 -4.83 7.83 4.10
N ALA A 444 -4.85 7.19 5.27
CA ALA A 444 -5.79 6.12 5.57
C ALA A 444 -7.24 6.61 5.58
N ALA A 445 -7.49 7.82 6.11
CA ALA A 445 -8.82 8.46 6.09
C ALA A 445 -9.27 8.76 4.66
N VAL A 446 -8.39 9.34 3.84
CA VAL A 446 -8.64 9.60 2.41
C VAL A 446 -8.88 8.29 1.65
N GLY A 447 -8.08 7.24 1.93
CA GLY A 447 -8.26 5.91 1.36
C GLY A 447 -9.61 5.29 1.72
N ALA A 448 -10.02 5.37 2.98
CA ALA A 448 -11.34 4.90 3.42
C ALA A 448 -12.48 5.68 2.73
N LEU A 449 -12.39 7.01 2.66
CA LEU A 449 -13.36 7.84 1.93
C LEU A 449 -13.41 7.46 0.44
N GLY A 450 -12.25 7.29 -0.20
CA GLY A 450 -12.16 6.85 -1.59
C GLY A 450 -12.81 5.49 -1.82
N ALA A 451 -12.64 4.53 -0.90
CA ALA A 451 -13.31 3.24 -0.95
C ALA A 451 -14.84 3.36 -0.89
N PHE A 452 -15.36 4.25 -0.04
CA PHE A 452 -16.82 4.53 0.00
C PHE A 452 -17.30 5.14 -1.31
N ILE A 453 -16.56 6.09 -1.89
CA ILE A 453 -16.91 6.72 -3.19
C ILE A 453 -16.92 5.67 -4.30
N LEU A 454 -15.93 4.76 -4.34
CA LEU A 454 -15.88 3.68 -5.33
C LEU A 454 -17.03 2.70 -5.15
N ALA A 455 -17.35 2.29 -3.92
CA ALA A 455 -18.47 1.40 -3.65
C ALA A 455 -19.82 2.04 -4.01
N PHE A 456 -19.95 3.35 -3.81
CA PHE A 456 -21.12 4.12 -4.22
C PHE A 456 -21.23 4.21 -5.75
N SER A 457 -20.15 4.55 -6.44
CA SER A 457 -20.13 4.66 -7.91
C SER A 457 -20.38 3.32 -8.61
N ALA A 458 -19.96 2.22 -7.98
CA ALA A 458 -20.23 0.85 -8.44
C ALA A 458 -21.69 0.39 -8.17
N GLY A 459 -22.50 1.23 -7.49
CA GLY A 459 -23.87 0.87 -7.11
C GLY A 459 -23.99 -0.26 -6.09
N THR A 460 -22.89 -0.57 -5.42
CA THR A 460 -22.81 -1.70 -4.47
C THR A 460 -22.97 -1.24 -3.02
N LEU A 461 -22.92 0.07 -2.75
CA LEU A 461 -23.03 0.62 -1.42
C LEU A 461 -24.49 0.55 -0.95
N ASN A 462 -24.69 -0.15 0.19
CA ASN A 462 -25.97 -0.24 0.85
C ASN A 462 -25.73 -0.13 2.37
N PHE A 463 -26.69 0.35 3.13
CA PHE A 463 -26.57 0.58 4.57
C PHE A 463 -26.15 -0.68 5.34
N GLU A 464 -26.68 -1.84 4.97
CA GLU A 464 -26.32 -3.12 5.60
C GLU A 464 -24.84 -3.48 5.36
N ARG A 465 -24.31 -3.24 4.15
CA ARG A 465 -22.89 -3.46 3.83
C ARG A 465 -21.98 -2.50 4.59
N ILE A 466 -22.39 -1.23 4.72
CA ILE A 466 -21.67 -0.25 5.54
C ILE A 466 -21.61 -0.72 6.99
N LYS A 467 -22.76 -1.08 7.56
CA LYS A 467 -22.87 -1.59 8.93
C LYS A 467 -21.98 -2.81 9.14
N GLN A 468 -21.99 -3.76 8.19
CA GLN A 468 -21.11 -4.94 8.25
C GLN A 468 -19.64 -4.58 8.18
N ALA A 469 -19.22 -3.67 7.29
CA ALA A 469 -17.83 -3.23 7.18
C ALA A 469 -17.34 -2.57 8.47
N VAL A 470 -18.13 -1.66 9.04
CA VAL A 470 -17.80 -0.99 10.30
C VAL A 470 -17.77 -1.99 11.46
N PHE A 471 -18.76 -2.90 11.54
CA PHE A 471 -18.81 -3.91 12.59
C PHE A 471 -17.64 -4.90 12.52
N LEU A 472 -17.26 -5.35 11.30
CA LEU A 472 -16.11 -6.21 11.08
C LEU A 472 -14.80 -5.51 11.44
N THR A 473 -14.69 -4.22 11.12
CA THR A 473 -13.54 -3.39 11.51
C THR A 473 -13.41 -3.33 13.03
N ALA A 474 -14.47 -2.97 13.72
CA ALA A 474 -14.49 -2.91 15.18
C ALA A 474 -14.21 -4.27 15.82
N LYS A 475 -14.81 -5.35 15.31
CA LYS A 475 -14.59 -6.72 15.79
C LYS A 475 -13.16 -7.21 15.56
N LYS A 476 -12.53 -6.83 14.44
CA LYS A 476 -11.15 -7.21 14.12
C LYS A 476 -10.16 -6.52 15.06
N ILE A 477 -10.38 -5.24 15.31
CA ILE A 477 -9.58 -4.44 16.25
C ILE A 477 -9.79 -4.96 17.68
N GLY A 478 -11.05 -5.21 18.07
CA GLY A 478 -11.37 -5.75 19.38
C GLY A 478 -10.89 -7.18 19.63
N ARG A 479 -10.81 -8.05 18.61
CA ARG A 479 -10.25 -9.40 18.74
C ARG A 479 -8.72 -9.43 18.95
N ALA A 480 -8.04 -8.35 18.69
CA ALA A 480 -6.64 -8.22 19.11
C ALA A 480 -6.50 -8.15 20.64
N HIS A 481 -7.61 -7.99 21.36
CA HIS A 481 -7.67 -7.89 22.81
C HIS A 481 -8.33 -9.10 23.52
N VAL A 482 -8.69 -10.15 22.78
CA VAL A 482 -9.27 -11.38 23.38
C VAL A 482 -8.49 -12.60 22.94
#